data_6b495f95e389792a11ee6f88b4b08982
#
_entry.id   6b495f95e389792a11ee6f88b4b08982
#
_cell.length_a   1.000
_cell.length_b   1.000
_cell.length_c   1.000
_cell.angle_alpha   90.00
_cell.angle_beta   90.00
_cell.angle_gamma   90.00
#
_symmetry.space_group_name_H-M   'P 1'
#
loop_
_entity.id
_entity.type
_entity.pdbx_description
1 polymer ?
#
loop_
_entity_poly.entity_id
_entity_poly.type
_entity_poly.pdbx_seq_one_letter_code
_entity_poly.pdbx_strand_id
1 'polypeptide(L)'
;LPSTFASWWEFKRLFKILRRRDAILQGAPDAVKKVNVFGFLWQAHGLFRRPMKVTMLTALDLKSNPFLHRITRASGFIANKILRGNYRWQTLSAPFTIHLEGLNVNAFEEFESGALLRDMKDESELYKKINEPDFRAQFKEHVSAIFTVGLWHRDFSDGWITDCPDASLIGKNFEEIGQTYGVDAVDAYFDLATKHKDALRWKTNYG
;
A
#
# COMPACT_ATOMS: atom_id res chain seq x y z
N LEU A 1 -7.07 11.81 -1.15
CA LEU A 1 -7.33 13.04 -0.39
C LEU A 1 -6.17 14.02 -0.50
N PRO A 2 -6.44 15.32 -0.39
CA PRO A 2 -5.44 16.39 -0.50
C PRO A 2 -4.28 16.32 0.51
N SER A 3 -4.31 15.40 1.45
CA SER A 3 -3.21 15.18 2.41
C SER A 3 -1.88 14.80 1.78
N THR A 4 -1.87 14.19 0.61
CA THR A 4 -0.63 13.88 -0.15
C THR A 4 -0.01 15.14 -0.74
N PHE A 5 -0.80 16.19 -0.97
CA PHE A 5 -0.37 17.47 -1.50
C PHE A 5 -0.16 18.54 -0.41
N ALA A 6 -0.61 18.26 0.83
CA ALA A 6 -0.47 19.20 1.92
C ALA A 6 1.00 19.46 2.26
N SER A 7 1.37 20.73 2.34
CA SER A 7 2.70 21.14 2.74
C SER A 7 2.92 20.87 4.23
N TRP A 8 4.20 20.66 4.62
CA TRP A 8 4.55 20.52 6.04
C TRP A 8 4.15 21.74 6.88
N TRP A 9 4.02 22.90 6.26
CA TRP A 9 3.58 24.13 6.94
C TRP A 9 2.07 24.10 7.28
N GLU A 10 1.24 23.55 6.40
CA GLU A 10 -0.19 23.32 6.67
C GLU A 10 -0.35 22.32 7.81
N PHE A 11 0.43 21.22 7.81
CA PHE A 11 0.44 20.29 8.94
C PHE A 11 0.84 20.99 10.25
N LYS A 12 1.83 21.87 10.27
CA LYS A 12 2.20 22.62 11.48
C LYS A 12 1.07 23.50 11.99
N ARG A 13 0.30 24.13 11.12
CA ARG A 13 -0.91 24.89 11.50
C ARG A 13 -1.97 23.99 12.11
N LEU A 14 -2.25 22.86 11.46
CA LEU A 14 -3.18 21.87 11.97
C LEU A 14 -2.76 21.37 13.36
N PHE A 15 -1.50 21.01 13.55
CA PHE A 15 -0.98 20.59 14.85
C PHE A 15 -1.16 21.63 15.95
N LYS A 16 -1.00 22.90 15.64
CA LYS A 16 -1.25 23.99 16.59
C LYS A 16 -2.71 24.04 17.03
N ILE A 17 -3.63 23.86 16.09
CA ILE A 17 -5.09 23.83 16.38
C ILE A 17 -5.42 22.59 17.22
N LEU A 18 -4.94 21.41 16.82
CA LEU A 18 -5.21 20.16 17.53
C LEU A 18 -4.72 20.19 18.99
N ARG A 19 -3.52 20.76 19.24
CA ARG A 19 -3.02 20.94 20.61
C ARG A 19 -3.89 21.88 21.45
N ARG A 20 -4.34 22.99 20.86
CA ARG A 20 -5.20 23.96 21.57
C ARG A 20 -6.54 23.36 21.95
N ARG A 21 -7.07 22.47 21.10
CA ARG A 21 -8.37 21.83 21.27
C ARG A 21 -8.30 20.49 22.01
N ASP A 22 -7.11 20.05 22.39
CA ASP A 22 -6.88 18.70 22.95
C ASP A 22 -7.39 17.57 22.04
N ALA A 23 -7.37 17.81 20.76
CA ALA A 23 -7.89 16.87 19.75
C ALA A 23 -6.87 15.79 19.39
N ILE A 24 -7.36 14.73 18.75
CA ILE A 24 -6.55 13.60 18.29
C ILE A 24 -6.26 13.78 16.80
N LEU A 25 -5.00 13.60 16.40
CA LEU A 25 -4.64 13.40 15.00
C LEU A 25 -4.68 11.90 14.70
N GLN A 26 -5.49 11.52 13.74
CA GLN A 26 -5.46 10.18 13.15
C GLN A 26 -4.97 10.27 11.71
N GLY A 27 -4.06 9.39 11.34
CA GLY A 27 -3.50 9.36 9.98
C GLY A 27 -2.92 8.01 9.62
N ALA A 28 -2.66 7.83 8.34
CA ALA A 28 -1.84 6.75 7.81
C ALA A 28 -0.50 7.33 7.32
N PRO A 29 0.63 6.66 7.58
CA PRO A 29 1.88 7.06 6.96
C PRO A 29 1.76 6.91 5.44
N ASP A 30 2.32 7.87 4.73
CA ASP A 30 2.51 7.73 3.30
C ASP A 30 3.62 6.69 3.05
N ALA A 31 3.30 5.65 2.32
CA ALA A 31 4.25 4.58 1.98
C ALA A 31 5.46 5.12 1.18
N VAL A 32 5.25 6.17 0.40
CA VAL A 32 6.29 6.79 -0.45
C VAL A 32 7.15 7.78 0.32
N LYS A 33 6.55 8.57 1.24
CA LYS A 33 7.25 9.62 1.99
C LYS A 33 7.48 9.25 3.46
N LYS A 34 8.27 8.24 3.71
CA LYS A 34 8.60 7.69 5.06
C LYS A 34 9.09 8.73 6.06
N VAL A 35 9.71 9.81 5.60
CA VAL A 35 10.20 10.91 6.44
C VAL A 35 9.10 11.56 7.27
N ASN A 36 7.87 11.55 6.80
CA ASN A 36 6.74 12.13 7.50
C ASN A 36 6.41 11.43 8.82
N VAL A 37 6.65 10.12 8.94
CA VAL A 37 6.42 9.37 10.18
C VAL A 37 7.22 9.95 11.34
N PHE A 38 8.51 10.24 11.13
CA PHE A 38 9.36 10.85 12.13
C PHE A 38 8.92 12.27 12.49
N GLY A 39 8.41 13.01 11.51
CA GLY A 39 7.83 14.34 11.74
C GLY A 39 6.60 14.29 12.65
N PHE A 40 5.68 13.36 12.43
CA PHE A 40 4.51 13.15 13.29
C PHE A 40 4.90 12.67 14.69
N LEU A 41 5.87 11.77 14.77
CA LEU A 41 6.42 11.28 16.03
C LEU A 41 7.04 12.44 16.85
N TRP A 42 7.82 13.30 16.21
CA TRP A 42 8.35 14.51 16.82
C TRP A 42 7.25 15.47 17.26
N GLN A 43 6.19 15.63 16.47
CA GLN A 43 5.07 16.48 16.87
C GLN A 43 4.29 15.95 18.08
N ALA A 44 4.32 14.65 18.33
CA ALA A 44 3.64 14.05 19.48
C ALA A 44 4.35 14.34 20.82
N HIS A 45 5.61 14.84 20.84
CA HIS A 45 6.42 14.98 22.06
C HIS A 45 5.82 15.94 23.08
N GLY A 46 6.09 15.67 24.35
CA GLY A 46 5.66 16.45 25.51
C GLY A 46 6.80 17.06 26.33
N LEU A 47 8.05 17.12 25.83
CA LEU A 47 9.21 17.59 26.58
C LEU A 47 9.13 19.09 26.96
N PHE A 48 8.69 19.93 26.04
CA PHE A 48 8.67 21.39 26.20
C PHE A 48 7.28 21.99 25.95
N ARG A 49 6.27 21.16 25.74
CA ARG A 49 4.92 21.59 25.39
C ARG A 49 3.92 20.48 25.70
N ARG A 50 2.62 20.82 25.67
CA ARG A 50 1.57 19.82 25.80
C ARG A 50 1.69 18.77 24.68
N PRO A 51 1.76 17.46 24.99
CA PRO A 51 1.86 16.43 23.99
C PRO A 51 0.62 16.43 23.10
N MET A 52 0.81 16.20 21.81
CA MET A 52 -0.30 16.00 20.88
C MET A 52 -0.67 14.52 20.88
N LYS A 53 -1.97 14.23 20.90
CA LYS A 53 -2.47 12.87 20.76
C LYS A 53 -2.41 12.47 19.29
N VAL A 54 -1.57 11.49 18.97
CA VAL A 54 -1.38 11.00 17.60
C VAL A 54 -1.68 9.51 17.55
N THR A 55 -2.51 9.13 16.62
CA THR A 55 -2.81 7.73 16.30
C THR A 55 -2.51 7.49 14.83
N MET A 56 -1.60 6.56 14.55
CA MET A 56 -1.17 6.25 13.19
C MET A 56 -1.55 4.80 12.82
N LEU A 57 -2.16 4.63 11.67
CA LEU A 57 -2.23 3.35 10.98
C LEU A 57 -0.84 3.11 10.38
N THR A 58 -0.23 2.03 10.39
CA THR A 58 -0.57 0.65 10.69
C THR A 58 0.65 0.01 11.35
N ALA A 59 0.46 -0.68 12.46
CA ALA A 59 1.48 -1.58 12.98
C ALA A 59 1.05 -3.00 12.59
N LEU A 60 1.25 -3.35 11.35
CA LEU A 60 0.91 -4.66 10.80
C LEU A 60 2.18 -5.44 10.50
N ASP A 61 2.16 -6.72 10.85
CA ASP A 61 3.09 -7.66 10.25
C ASP A 61 2.58 -7.95 8.84
N LEU A 62 3.24 -7.34 7.87
CA LEU A 62 2.96 -7.51 6.47
C LEU A 62 3.83 -8.62 5.92
N LYS A 63 3.33 -9.40 4.96
CA LYS A 63 4.17 -10.34 4.21
C LYS A 63 5.38 -9.66 3.58
N SER A 64 5.22 -8.40 3.15
CA SER A 64 6.30 -7.57 2.61
C SER A 64 7.33 -7.15 3.66
N ASN A 65 6.96 -7.09 4.94
CA ASN A 65 7.85 -6.65 6.02
C ASN A 65 7.48 -7.28 7.37
N PRO A 66 7.94 -8.50 7.65
CA PRO A 66 7.61 -9.24 8.88
C PRO A 66 8.21 -8.62 10.15
N PHE A 67 9.11 -7.63 10.02
CA PHE A 67 9.74 -6.96 11.17
C PHE A 67 9.14 -5.60 11.50
N LEU A 68 8.09 -5.18 10.80
CA LEU A 68 7.52 -3.85 10.98
C LEU A 68 7.03 -3.62 12.42
N HIS A 69 6.50 -4.65 13.08
CA HIS A 69 6.08 -4.58 14.48
C HIS A 69 7.22 -4.18 15.44
N ARG A 70 8.47 -4.58 15.16
CA ARG A 70 9.63 -4.19 15.98
C ARG A 70 9.93 -2.70 15.86
N ILE A 71 9.86 -2.17 14.63
CA ILE A 71 10.08 -0.74 14.35
C ILE A 71 8.98 0.10 14.97
N THR A 72 7.72 -0.31 14.81
CA THR A 72 6.58 0.40 15.39
C THR A 72 6.59 0.36 16.92
N ARG A 73 6.95 -0.77 17.53
CA ARG A 73 7.12 -0.90 18.97
C ARG A 73 8.23 0.01 19.50
N ALA A 74 9.40 0.01 18.85
CA ALA A 74 10.53 0.86 19.25
C ALA A 74 10.17 2.34 19.10
N SER A 75 9.57 2.74 18.00
CA SER A 75 9.15 4.12 17.76
C SER A 75 8.09 4.59 18.78
N GLY A 76 7.12 3.74 19.11
CA GLY A 76 6.12 4.01 20.14
C GLY A 76 6.74 4.16 21.54
N PHE A 77 7.73 3.33 21.88
CA PHE A 77 8.48 3.44 23.12
C PHE A 77 9.25 4.77 23.21
N ILE A 78 9.98 5.11 22.15
CA ILE A 78 10.72 6.39 22.07
C ILE A 78 9.76 7.57 22.20
N ALA A 79 8.67 7.56 21.42
CA ALA A 79 7.69 8.64 21.45
C ALA A 79 7.07 8.85 22.83
N ASN A 80 6.70 7.79 23.51
CA ASN A 80 5.92 7.88 24.75
C ASN A 80 6.78 7.92 26.00
N LYS A 81 7.86 7.14 26.08
CA LYS A 81 8.70 7.05 27.28
C LYS A 81 9.83 8.09 27.28
N ILE A 82 10.52 8.25 26.16
CA ILE A 82 11.66 9.18 26.07
C ILE A 82 11.17 10.60 25.80
N LEU A 83 10.32 10.78 24.79
CA LEU A 83 9.83 12.09 24.38
C LEU A 83 8.57 12.54 25.16
N ARG A 84 8.11 11.76 26.13
CA ARG A 84 6.92 12.04 26.96
C ARG A 84 5.70 12.43 26.12
N GLY A 85 5.54 11.76 24.97
CA GLY A 85 4.46 12.01 24.01
C GLY A 85 3.19 11.21 24.30
N ASN A 86 2.24 11.36 23.40
CA ASN A 86 1.05 10.53 23.35
C ASN A 86 0.85 10.02 21.91
N TYR A 87 1.63 9.01 21.56
CA TYR A 87 1.68 8.43 20.24
C TYR A 87 1.26 6.97 20.28
N ARG A 88 0.32 6.58 19.43
CA ARG A 88 -0.20 5.22 19.38
C ARG A 88 -0.19 4.72 17.95
N TRP A 89 0.21 3.48 17.78
CA TRP A 89 0.00 2.74 16.56
C TRP A 89 -1.33 1.96 16.65
N GLN A 90 -2.09 2.01 15.58
CA GLN A 90 -3.21 1.09 15.40
C GLN A 90 -2.72 -0.16 14.69
N THR A 91 -3.23 -1.30 15.11
CA THR A 91 -3.01 -2.60 14.45
C THR A 91 -4.34 -3.21 14.07
N LEU A 92 -4.34 -4.03 13.06
CA LEU A 92 -5.45 -4.94 12.79
C LEU A 92 -5.29 -6.19 13.65
N SER A 93 -6.39 -6.71 14.13
CA SER A 93 -6.41 -7.92 14.99
C SER A 93 -6.30 -9.21 14.19
N ALA A 94 -6.42 -9.14 12.87
CA ALA A 94 -6.34 -10.30 11.98
C ALA A 94 -5.65 -9.90 10.66
N PRO A 95 -5.05 -10.87 9.96
CA PRO A 95 -4.62 -10.70 8.58
C PRO A 95 -5.78 -10.19 7.72
N PHE A 96 -5.49 -9.39 6.72
CA PHE A 96 -6.54 -8.90 5.83
C PHE A 96 -6.26 -9.22 4.37
N THR A 97 -7.33 -9.50 3.68
CA THR A 97 -7.35 -9.77 2.25
C THR A 97 -7.94 -8.58 1.53
N ILE A 98 -7.33 -8.17 0.45
CA ILE A 98 -7.87 -7.14 -0.44
C ILE A 98 -8.50 -7.81 -1.65
N HIS A 99 -9.71 -7.37 -1.99
CA HIS A 99 -10.42 -7.75 -3.20
C HIS A 99 -10.24 -6.65 -4.24
N LEU A 100 -9.96 -7.06 -5.46
CA LEU A 100 -9.49 -6.21 -6.55
C LEU A 100 -10.27 -6.52 -7.82
N GLU A 101 -10.42 -5.55 -8.72
CA GLU A 101 -11.12 -5.67 -9.99
C GLU A 101 -10.19 -5.23 -11.13
N GLY A 102 -9.97 -6.10 -12.11
CA GLY A 102 -9.14 -5.83 -13.27
C GLY A 102 -7.79 -5.21 -12.91
N LEU A 103 -7.54 -4.04 -13.48
CA LEU A 103 -6.32 -3.23 -13.23
C LEU A 103 -6.48 -2.18 -12.12
N ASN A 104 -7.63 -2.10 -11.47
CA ASN A 104 -7.87 -1.15 -10.38
C ASN A 104 -7.23 -1.65 -9.07
N VAL A 105 -5.92 -1.48 -8.97
CA VAL A 105 -5.09 -1.98 -7.87
C VAL A 105 -4.38 -0.84 -7.17
N ASN A 106 -4.90 -0.43 -6.02
CA ASN A 106 -4.31 0.66 -5.23
C ASN A 106 -2.84 0.40 -4.86
N ALA A 107 -2.45 -0.84 -4.67
CA ALA A 107 -1.07 -1.22 -4.34
C ALA A 107 -0.08 -0.91 -5.47
N PHE A 108 -0.53 -0.74 -6.70
CA PHE A 108 0.33 -0.36 -7.80
C PHE A 108 0.91 1.06 -7.66
N GLU A 109 0.30 1.92 -6.83
CA GLU A 109 0.86 3.24 -6.49
C GLU A 109 2.24 3.18 -5.82
N GLU A 110 2.63 2.02 -5.31
CA GLU A 110 3.87 1.85 -4.55
C GLU A 110 5.12 1.77 -5.43
N PHE A 111 4.95 1.67 -6.75
CA PHE A 111 6.07 1.62 -7.71
C PHE A 111 5.71 2.32 -9.03
N GLU A 112 6.73 2.77 -9.74
CA GLU A 112 6.61 3.72 -10.85
C GLU A 112 5.72 3.22 -11.99
N SER A 113 5.93 2.00 -12.50
CA SER A 113 5.11 1.45 -13.58
C SER A 113 3.66 1.18 -13.15
N GLY A 114 3.44 0.84 -11.89
CA GLY A 114 2.10 0.70 -11.36
C GLY A 114 1.39 2.04 -11.18
N ALA A 115 2.08 3.07 -10.68
CA ALA A 115 1.55 4.42 -10.58
C ALA A 115 1.18 5.00 -11.96
N LEU A 116 1.97 4.67 -12.99
CA LEU A 116 1.65 5.05 -14.37
C LEU A 116 0.29 4.47 -14.81
N LEU A 117 0.04 3.18 -14.55
CA LEU A 117 -1.26 2.57 -14.90
C LEU A 117 -2.43 3.25 -14.20
N ARG A 118 -2.28 3.57 -12.91
CA ARG A 118 -3.32 4.26 -12.15
C ARG A 118 -3.63 5.66 -12.69
N ASP A 119 -2.60 6.39 -13.13
CA ASP A 119 -2.76 7.77 -13.59
C ASP A 119 -3.33 7.86 -15.01
N MET A 120 -3.33 6.76 -15.76
CA MET A 120 -3.95 6.66 -17.07
C MET A 120 -5.48 6.63 -16.94
N LYS A 121 -6.15 7.61 -17.56
CA LYS A 121 -7.62 7.74 -17.51
C LYS A 121 -8.32 7.14 -18.72
N ASP A 122 -7.60 7.00 -19.81
CA ASP A 122 -8.13 6.40 -21.04
C ASP A 122 -7.95 4.88 -20.95
N GLU A 123 -9.07 4.19 -20.87
CA GLU A 123 -9.10 2.74 -20.76
C GLU A 123 -8.45 2.05 -21.99
N SER A 124 -8.65 2.59 -23.18
CA SER A 124 -8.07 2.03 -24.40
C SER A 124 -6.54 2.13 -24.40
N GLU A 125 -6.01 3.29 -23.99
CA GLU A 125 -4.56 3.49 -23.84
C GLU A 125 -3.99 2.60 -22.74
N LEU A 126 -4.72 2.43 -21.63
CA LEU A 126 -4.33 1.57 -20.52
C LEU A 126 -4.13 0.12 -20.98
N TYR A 127 -5.13 -0.46 -21.67
CA TYR A 127 -5.02 -1.83 -22.17
C TYR A 127 -3.99 -1.96 -23.29
N LYS A 128 -3.79 -0.93 -24.10
CA LYS A 128 -2.69 -0.91 -25.06
C LYS A 128 -1.34 -0.94 -24.35
N LYS A 129 -1.18 -0.14 -23.29
CA LYS A 129 0.07 -0.03 -22.54
C LYS A 129 0.50 -1.34 -21.88
N ILE A 130 -0.41 -2.05 -21.21
CA ILE A 130 -0.09 -3.35 -20.58
C ILE A 130 0.20 -4.47 -21.57
N ASN A 131 -0.09 -4.28 -22.86
CA ASN A 131 0.25 -5.22 -23.91
C ASN A 131 1.59 -4.89 -24.61
N GLU A 132 2.25 -3.78 -24.27
CA GLU A 132 3.58 -3.46 -24.76
C GLU A 132 4.64 -4.35 -24.08
N PRO A 133 5.47 -5.10 -24.81
CA PRO A 133 6.47 -5.99 -24.21
C PRO A 133 7.46 -5.25 -23.28
N ASP A 134 7.90 -4.06 -23.70
CA ASP A 134 8.84 -3.23 -22.92
C ASP A 134 8.21 -2.79 -21.59
N PHE A 135 6.93 -2.43 -21.60
CA PHE A 135 6.21 -2.08 -20.38
C PHE A 135 6.08 -3.27 -19.43
N ARG A 136 5.74 -4.45 -19.94
CA ARG A 136 5.66 -5.68 -19.14
C ARG A 136 7.01 -6.02 -18.51
N ALA A 137 8.10 -5.89 -19.27
CA ALA A 137 9.45 -6.12 -18.75
C ALA A 137 9.78 -5.13 -17.62
N GLN A 138 9.52 -3.85 -17.80
CA GLN A 138 9.71 -2.81 -16.78
C GLN A 138 8.84 -3.05 -15.53
N PHE A 139 7.58 -3.44 -15.73
CA PHE A 139 6.68 -3.75 -14.62
C PHE A 139 7.19 -4.93 -13.78
N LYS A 140 7.65 -6.00 -14.42
CA LYS A 140 8.25 -7.16 -13.74
C LYS A 140 9.51 -6.80 -12.97
N GLU A 141 10.36 -5.93 -13.52
CA GLU A 141 11.54 -5.41 -12.83
C GLU A 141 11.13 -4.65 -11.55
N HIS A 142 10.15 -3.77 -11.63
CA HIS A 142 9.66 -3.02 -10.48
C HIS A 142 8.96 -3.90 -9.44
N VAL A 143 8.25 -4.95 -9.88
CA VAL A 143 7.61 -5.92 -8.98
C VAL A 143 8.65 -6.75 -8.24
N SER A 144 9.71 -7.18 -8.92
CA SER A 144 10.77 -8.04 -8.34
C SER A 144 11.81 -7.29 -7.53
N ALA A 145 11.76 -5.96 -7.47
CA ALA A 145 12.73 -5.15 -6.73
C ALA A 145 12.70 -5.43 -5.22
N ILE A 146 13.81 -5.94 -4.69
CA ILE A 146 13.94 -6.50 -3.32
C ILE A 146 13.87 -5.44 -2.21
N PHE A 147 14.20 -4.17 -2.49
CA PHE A 147 14.33 -3.12 -1.48
C PHE A 147 13.17 -2.11 -1.49
N THR A 148 11.97 -2.55 -1.76
CA THR A 148 10.81 -1.66 -1.74
C THR A 148 10.03 -1.85 -0.43
N VAL A 149 9.87 -0.76 0.31
CA VAL A 149 8.99 -0.75 1.47
C VAL A 149 7.60 -0.40 0.99
N GLY A 150 6.85 -1.42 0.60
CA GLY A 150 5.44 -1.33 0.25
C GLY A 150 4.57 -2.06 1.25
N LEU A 151 3.27 -1.83 1.18
CA LEU A 151 2.27 -2.59 1.94
C LEU A 151 2.01 -3.94 1.28
N TRP A 152 2.06 -4.00 -0.04
CA TRP A 152 1.85 -5.21 -0.81
C TRP A 152 3.17 -5.96 -1.05
N HIS A 153 3.13 -7.27 -0.89
CA HIS A 153 4.30 -8.14 -1.08
C HIS A 153 4.69 -8.35 -2.55
N ARG A 154 3.89 -7.86 -3.51
CA ARG A 154 4.12 -7.92 -4.97
C ARG A 154 4.21 -9.33 -5.57
N ASP A 155 3.75 -10.31 -4.84
CA ASP A 155 3.75 -11.70 -5.28
C ASP A 155 2.42 -12.05 -5.93
N PHE A 156 2.42 -12.20 -7.25
CA PHE A 156 1.24 -12.58 -8.02
C PHE A 156 0.84 -14.06 -7.83
N SER A 157 1.72 -14.89 -7.25
CA SER A 157 1.33 -16.27 -6.86
C SER A 157 0.32 -16.27 -5.72
N ASP A 158 0.23 -15.20 -4.93
CA ASP A 158 -0.82 -14.97 -3.92
C ASP A 158 -2.03 -14.18 -4.48
N GLY A 159 -2.11 -14.01 -5.80
CA GLY A 159 -3.26 -13.41 -6.48
C GLY A 159 -4.26 -14.46 -6.92
N TRP A 160 -5.37 -14.61 -6.19
CA TRP A 160 -6.38 -15.66 -6.40
C TRP A 160 -7.63 -15.13 -7.10
N ILE A 161 -8.05 -15.74 -8.19
CA ILE A 161 -9.26 -15.35 -8.91
C ILE A 161 -10.49 -15.74 -8.08
N THR A 162 -11.34 -14.76 -7.79
CA THR A 162 -12.58 -14.95 -7.03
C THR A 162 -13.81 -14.95 -7.89
N ASP A 163 -13.77 -14.24 -9.05
CA ASP A 163 -14.83 -14.21 -10.02
C ASP A 163 -14.26 -13.88 -11.42
N CYS A 164 -14.76 -14.52 -12.45
CA CYS A 164 -14.33 -14.34 -13.83
C CYS A 164 -15.38 -14.91 -14.77
N PRO A 165 -15.61 -14.33 -15.98
CA PRO A 165 -16.46 -14.93 -17.00
C PRO A 165 -16.08 -16.36 -17.42
N ASP A 166 -14.80 -16.70 -17.28
CA ASP A 166 -14.30 -18.07 -17.42
C ASP A 166 -14.27 -18.76 -16.06
N ALA A 167 -15.33 -19.52 -15.76
CA ALA A 167 -15.49 -20.23 -14.50
C ALA A 167 -14.35 -21.24 -14.21
N SER A 168 -13.62 -21.71 -15.21
CA SER A 168 -12.51 -22.64 -15.02
C SER A 168 -11.29 -22.02 -14.34
N LEU A 169 -11.24 -20.70 -14.27
CA LEU A 169 -10.17 -19.92 -13.65
C LEU A 169 -10.45 -19.59 -12.17
N ILE A 170 -11.71 -19.69 -11.74
CA ILE A 170 -12.10 -19.35 -10.36
C ILE A 170 -11.41 -20.30 -9.37
N GLY A 171 -10.79 -19.72 -8.35
CA GLY A 171 -10.06 -20.46 -7.32
C GLY A 171 -8.61 -20.78 -7.69
N LYS A 172 -8.15 -20.43 -8.90
CA LYS A 172 -6.74 -20.53 -9.29
C LYS A 172 -6.00 -19.22 -9.00
N ASN A 173 -4.70 -19.30 -8.81
CA ASN A 173 -3.84 -18.13 -8.73
C ASN A 173 -3.16 -17.83 -10.08
N PHE A 174 -2.55 -16.65 -10.20
CA PHE A 174 -1.94 -16.24 -11.46
C PHE A 174 -0.71 -17.08 -11.82
N GLU A 175 -0.01 -17.69 -10.86
CA GLU A 175 1.11 -18.57 -11.14
C GLU A 175 0.64 -19.91 -11.76
N GLU A 176 -0.39 -20.54 -11.19
CA GLU A 176 -0.99 -21.77 -11.73
C GLU A 176 -1.51 -21.58 -13.16
N ILE A 177 -2.11 -20.41 -13.41
CA ILE A 177 -2.61 -20.04 -14.73
C ILE A 177 -1.43 -19.79 -15.68
N GLY A 178 -0.41 -19.07 -15.24
CA GLY A 178 0.80 -18.82 -16.00
C GLY A 178 1.49 -20.12 -16.43
N GLN A 179 1.63 -21.07 -15.51
CA GLN A 179 2.18 -22.39 -15.80
C GLN A 179 1.36 -23.15 -16.88
N THR A 180 0.03 -23.00 -16.83
CA THR A 180 -0.85 -23.64 -17.83
C THR A 180 -0.68 -23.02 -19.21
N TYR A 181 -0.43 -21.72 -19.30
CA TYR A 181 -0.28 -20.99 -20.57
C TYR A 181 1.18 -20.83 -21.03
N GLY A 182 2.15 -21.27 -20.23
CA GLY A 182 3.57 -21.17 -20.54
C GLY A 182 4.13 -19.73 -20.39
N VAL A 183 3.54 -18.93 -19.53
CA VAL A 183 3.94 -17.55 -19.21
C VAL A 183 4.15 -17.38 -17.71
N ASP A 184 4.77 -16.27 -17.27
CA ASP A 184 4.87 -15.98 -15.85
C ASP A 184 3.57 -15.40 -15.26
N ALA A 185 3.49 -15.32 -13.93
CA ALA A 185 2.30 -14.88 -13.21
C ALA A 185 1.88 -13.43 -13.54
N VAL A 186 2.82 -12.54 -13.84
CA VAL A 186 2.54 -11.14 -14.21
C VAL A 186 1.94 -11.07 -15.60
N ASP A 187 2.49 -11.84 -16.56
CA ASP A 187 1.92 -11.94 -17.90
C ASP A 187 0.53 -12.57 -17.88
N ALA A 188 0.35 -13.64 -17.11
CA ALA A 188 -0.97 -14.27 -16.93
C ALA A 188 -2.00 -13.26 -16.37
N TYR A 189 -1.60 -12.45 -15.40
CA TYR A 189 -2.46 -11.38 -14.88
C TYR A 189 -2.83 -10.35 -15.96
N PHE A 190 -1.85 -9.83 -16.72
CA PHE A 190 -2.11 -8.83 -17.75
C PHE A 190 -2.95 -9.38 -18.90
N ASP A 191 -2.73 -10.62 -19.30
CA ASP A 191 -3.52 -11.28 -20.35
C ASP A 191 -4.98 -11.43 -19.91
N LEU A 192 -5.21 -11.86 -18.66
CA LEU A 192 -6.55 -11.98 -18.10
C LEU A 192 -7.22 -10.62 -17.89
N ALA A 193 -6.49 -9.62 -17.41
CA ALA A 193 -6.98 -8.26 -17.26
C ALA A 193 -7.36 -7.66 -18.63
N THR A 194 -6.57 -7.90 -19.66
CA THR A 194 -6.89 -7.48 -21.05
C THR A 194 -8.17 -8.15 -21.56
N LYS A 195 -8.28 -9.45 -21.31
CA LYS A 195 -9.40 -10.27 -21.82
C LYS A 195 -10.72 -10.02 -21.10
N HIS A 196 -10.68 -9.89 -19.78
CA HIS A 196 -11.87 -9.86 -18.93
C HIS A 196 -12.15 -8.51 -18.28
N LYS A 197 -11.18 -7.57 -18.33
CA LYS A 197 -11.29 -6.21 -17.78
C LYS A 197 -11.76 -6.22 -16.32
N ASP A 198 -12.72 -5.38 -15.96
CA ASP A 198 -13.28 -5.27 -14.61
C ASP A 198 -14.12 -6.48 -14.18
N ALA A 199 -14.46 -7.38 -15.13
CA ALA A 199 -15.08 -8.66 -14.80
C ALA A 199 -14.08 -9.67 -14.19
N LEU A 200 -12.77 -9.42 -14.29
CA LEU A 200 -11.75 -10.16 -13.55
C LEU A 200 -11.74 -9.69 -12.11
N ARG A 201 -12.19 -10.51 -11.18
CA ARG A 201 -12.09 -10.23 -9.74
C ARG A 201 -11.11 -11.18 -9.09
N TRP A 202 -10.25 -10.63 -8.27
CA TRP A 202 -9.22 -11.39 -7.60
C TRP A 202 -8.93 -10.85 -6.21
N LYS A 203 -8.22 -11.61 -5.42
CA LYS A 203 -7.85 -11.23 -4.06
C LYS A 203 -6.39 -11.53 -3.79
N THR A 204 -5.80 -10.78 -2.88
CA THR A 204 -4.44 -11.03 -2.37
C THR A 204 -4.39 -10.76 -0.86
N ASN A 205 -3.51 -11.43 -0.17
CA ASN A 205 -3.34 -11.29 1.27
C ASN A 205 -2.20 -10.30 1.57
N TYR A 206 -2.43 -9.38 2.50
CA TYR A 206 -1.43 -8.37 2.89
C TYR A 206 -0.68 -8.75 4.17
N GLY A 207 -1.23 -9.62 5.00
CA GLY A 207 -0.65 -10.06 6.25
C GLY A 207 -1.07 -11.44 6.68
#